data_2b420e95a1d6d624ee0e9860c024b38e
#
_entry.id   2b420e95a1d6d624ee0e9860c024b38e
#
_cell.length_a   1.000
_cell.length_b   1.000
_cell.length_c   1.000
_cell.angle_alpha   90.00
_cell.angle_beta   90.00
_cell.angle_gamma   90.00
#
_symmetry.space_group_name_H-M   'P 1'
#
loop_
_entity.id
_entity.type
_entity.pdbx_description
1 polymer ?
#
loop_
_entity_poly.entity_id
_entity_poly.type
_entity_poly.pdbx_seq_one_letter_code
_entity_poly.pdbx_strand_id
1 'polypeptide(L)'
;MKVNVTGKQPNARMCFVCGLSNEFGLKSRFYELENGETMALFQPAEEHQGYPGRLHGGLAAAILDETIGRAIMALYPDNIWGVTVDLTMSLRIPVPLDRKVRVIGRITKDSKRFFEGSGEILLEDGTVAISGKGRYLKMPIDKIADMDIEGGEWKIVKEAEDPAVTDLPQQASERD
;
A
#
# COMPACT_ATOMS: atom_id res chain seq x y z
N MET A 1 1.24 16.81 9.22
CA MET A 1 2.35 17.36 8.38
C MET A 1 1.98 17.20 6.92
N LYS A 2 2.11 18.26 6.10
CA LYS A 2 1.88 18.18 4.65
C LYS A 2 3.12 17.59 3.97
N VAL A 3 2.90 16.64 3.04
CA VAL A 3 3.95 15.93 2.30
C VAL A 3 3.56 15.93 0.82
N ASN A 4 4.50 16.27 -0.06
CA ASN A 4 4.27 16.28 -1.51
C ASN A 4 4.28 14.86 -2.09
N VAL A 5 3.43 14.64 -3.08
CA VAL A 5 3.44 13.43 -3.91
C VAL A 5 4.44 13.64 -5.04
N THR A 6 5.42 12.76 -5.15
CA THR A 6 6.51 12.86 -6.14
C THR A 6 6.34 11.93 -7.33
N GLY A 7 5.54 10.86 -7.17
CA GLY A 7 5.31 9.89 -8.22
C GLY A 7 4.04 9.06 -8.01
N LYS A 8 3.60 8.40 -9.09
CA LYS A 8 2.52 7.40 -9.04
C LYS A 8 3.08 6.07 -9.50
N GLN A 9 2.79 5.02 -8.75
CA GLN A 9 3.21 3.67 -9.07
C GLN A 9 2.20 2.95 -9.98
N PRO A 10 2.62 1.93 -10.73
CA PRO A 10 1.73 1.25 -11.66
C PRO A 10 0.66 0.42 -10.95
N ASN A 11 -0.47 0.27 -11.61
CA ASN A 11 -1.55 -0.63 -11.25
C ASN A 11 -1.53 -1.87 -12.15
N ALA A 12 -1.85 -3.03 -11.58
CA ALA A 12 -2.09 -4.24 -12.35
C ALA A 12 -3.49 -4.26 -12.96
N ARG A 13 -3.73 -5.17 -13.91
CA ARG A 13 -5.05 -5.39 -14.49
C ARG A 13 -5.99 -6.10 -13.52
N MET A 14 -5.57 -7.22 -12.93
CA MET A 14 -6.42 -8.13 -12.15
C MET A 14 -5.98 -8.38 -10.70
N CYS A 15 -4.90 -7.73 -10.21
CA CYS A 15 -4.52 -7.84 -8.81
C CYS A 15 -5.71 -7.51 -7.88
N PHE A 16 -5.89 -8.27 -6.81
CA PHE A 16 -6.99 -8.03 -5.89
C PHE A 16 -6.89 -6.68 -5.16
N VAL A 17 -5.68 -6.21 -4.89
CA VAL A 17 -5.44 -4.93 -4.20
C VAL A 17 -5.41 -3.76 -5.18
N CYS A 18 -4.62 -3.84 -6.26
CA CYS A 18 -4.39 -2.72 -7.17
C CYS A 18 -5.02 -2.88 -8.56
N GLY A 19 -5.67 -4.00 -8.85
CA GLY A 19 -6.22 -4.31 -10.17
C GLY A 19 -7.43 -3.45 -10.54
N LEU A 20 -7.28 -2.65 -11.59
CA LEU A 20 -8.33 -1.71 -12.01
C LEU A 20 -9.51 -2.38 -12.70
N SER A 21 -9.29 -3.56 -13.31
CA SER A 21 -10.32 -4.36 -13.98
C SER A 21 -10.92 -5.44 -13.09
N ASN A 22 -10.43 -5.63 -11.87
CA ASN A 22 -11.00 -6.58 -10.93
C ASN A 22 -12.22 -5.96 -10.25
N GLU A 23 -13.41 -6.47 -10.54
CA GLU A 23 -14.68 -5.94 -10.00
C GLU A 23 -14.74 -6.02 -8.47
N PHE A 24 -14.17 -7.06 -7.88
CA PHE A 24 -14.15 -7.30 -6.44
C PHE A 24 -12.90 -6.76 -5.74
N GLY A 25 -11.95 -6.19 -6.49
CA GLY A 25 -10.69 -5.68 -5.96
C GLY A 25 -10.82 -4.32 -5.28
N LEU A 26 -9.88 -4.01 -4.41
CA LEU A 26 -9.82 -2.73 -3.69
C LEU A 26 -9.54 -1.54 -4.63
N LYS A 27 -9.01 -1.78 -5.83
CA LYS A 27 -8.67 -0.76 -6.84
C LYS A 27 -7.80 0.37 -6.28
N SER A 28 -6.90 0.01 -5.37
CA SER A 28 -6.03 0.96 -4.67
C SER A 28 -5.08 1.66 -5.63
N ARG A 29 -4.82 2.94 -5.39
CA ARG A 29 -3.84 3.77 -6.11
C ARG A 29 -2.63 4.00 -5.22
N PHE A 30 -1.44 3.87 -5.79
CA PHE A 30 -0.18 3.96 -5.04
C PHE A 30 0.64 5.16 -5.49
N TYR A 31 1.19 5.87 -4.52
CA TYR A 31 1.93 7.11 -4.72
C TYR A 31 3.23 7.10 -3.91
N GLU A 32 4.25 7.70 -4.49
CA GLU A 32 5.52 7.98 -3.82
C GLU A 32 5.48 9.35 -3.17
N LEU A 33 6.00 9.46 -1.97
CA LEU A 33 6.03 10.69 -1.20
C LEU A 33 7.46 11.24 -1.10
N GLU A 34 7.61 12.56 -1.01
CA GLU A 34 8.91 13.23 -0.93
C GLU A 34 9.78 12.82 0.27
N ASN A 35 9.14 12.30 1.32
CA ASN A 35 9.84 11.77 2.50
C ASN A 35 10.28 10.30 2.36
N GLY A 36 10.14 9.71 1.17
CA GLY A 36 10.51 8.32 0.86
C GLY A 36 9.49 7.27 1.30
N GLU A 37 8.33 7.67 1.79
CA GLU A 37 7.23 6.76 2.10
C GLU A 37 6.39 6.49 0.85
N THR A 38 5.64 5.39 0.88
CA THR A 38 4.61 5.04 -0.12
C THR A 38 3.24 5.20 0.50
N MET A 39 2.33 5.81 -0.24
CA MET A 39 0.94 5.96 0.15
C MET A 39 0.04 5.16 -0.78
N ALA A 40 -0.89 4.39 -0.23
CA ALA A 40 -2.03 3.87 -0.96
C ALA A 40 -3.31 4.65 -0.61
N LEU A 41 -4.15 4.85 -1.62
CA LEU A 41 -5.49 5.40 -1.48
C LEU A 41 -6.51 4.39 -2.00
N PHE A 42 -7.53 4.11 -1.22
CA PHE A 42 -8.67 3.31 -1.65
C PHE A 42 -9.94 3.68 -0.87
N GLN A 43 -11.06 3.22 -1.36
CA GLN A 43 -12.35 3.34 -0.68
C GLN A 43 -12.99 1.96 -0.63
N PRO A 44 -13.07 1.31 0.55
CA PRO A 44 -13.69 0.00 0.65
C PRO A 44 -15.19 0.11 0.38
N ALA A 45 -15.72 -0.82 -0.39
CA ALA A 45 -17.14 -0.93 -0.74
C ALA A 45 -17.80 -2.10 0.00
N GLU A 46 -19.08 -2.34 -0.23
CA GLU A 46 -19.87 -3.35 0.48
C GLU A 46 -19.30 -4.77 0.31
N GLU A 47 -18.77 -5.12 -0.87
CA GLU A 47 -18.14 -6.40 -1.16
C GLU A 47 -16.85 -6.65 -0.38
N HIS A 48 -16.29 -5.62 0.23
CA HIS A 48 -15.07 -5.71 1.04
C HIS A 48 -15.36 -5.89 2.54
N GLN A 49 -16.60 -6.05 2.94
CA GLN A 49 -16.95 -6.15 4.34
C GLN A 49 -16.59 -7.50 4.97
N GLY A 50 -16.22 -7.45 6.24
CA GLY A 50 -16.21 -8.62 7.13
C GLY A 50 -17.45 -8.61 8.00
N TYR A 51 -17.50 -7.71 8.97
CA TYR A 51 -18.74 -7.40 9.70
C TYR A 51 -19.47 -6.27 8.97
N PRO A 52 -20.82 -6.20 9.08
CA PRO A 52 -21.60 -5.17 8.42
C PRO A 52 -21.05 -3.77 8.65
N GLY A 53 -20.78 -3.05 7.56
CA GLY A 53 -20.22 -1.70 7.58
C GLY A 53 -18.73 -1.59 7.94
N ARG A 54 -17.98 -2.70 7.98
CA ARG A 54 -16.56 -2.74 8.37
C ARG A 54 -15.73 -3.52 7.35
N LEU A 55 -14.57 -2.97 6.98
CA LEU A 55 -13.59 -3.63 6.14
C LEU A 55 -13.15 -4.96 6.77
N HIS A 56 -13.09 -6.00 5.97
CA HIS A 56 -12.60 -7.31 6.39
C HIS A 56 -11.12 -7.25 6.80
N GLY A 57 -10.76 -7.83 7.94
CA GLY A 57 -9.38 -7.81 8.45
C GLY A 57 -8.35 -8.42 7.50
N GLY A 58 -8.72 -9.45 6.74
CA GLY A 58 -7.86 -10.02 5.70
C GLY A 58 -7.60 -9.06 4.53
N LEU A 59 -8.58 -8.21 4.16
CA LEU A 59 -8.38 -7.18 3.12
C LEU A 59 -7.54 -6.03 3.65
N ALA A 60 -7.70 -5.68 4.93
CA ALA A 60 -6.80 -4.74 5.59
C ALA A 60 -5.36 -5.25 5.61
N ALA A 61 -5.15 -6.56 5.82
CA ALA A 61 -3.85 -7.18 5.71
C ALA A 61 -3.29 -7.08 4.28
N ALA A 62 -4.09 -7.40 3.29
CA ALA A 62 -3.66 -7.38 1.88
C ALA A 62 -3.21 -5.98 1.43
N ILE A 63 -3.97 -4.92 1.74
CA ILE A 63 -3.58 -3.55 1.35
C ILE A 63 -2.36 -3.06 2.13
N LEU A 64 -2.25 -3.40 3.42
CA LEU A 64 -1.11 -2.99 4.23
C LEU A 64 0.18 -3.69 3.76
N ASP A 65 0.09 -4.99 3.49
CA ASP A 65 1.18 -5.79 2.94
C ASP A 65 1.70 -5.22 1.63
N GLU A 66 0.81 -5.00 0.66
CA GLU A 66 1.21 -4.46 -0.64
C GLU A 66 1.78 -3.04 -0.52
N THR A 67 1.25 -2.20 0.37
CA THR A 67 1.75 -0.84 0.54
C THR A 67 3.16 -0.84 1.13
N ILE A 68 3.44 -1.64 2.15
CA ILE A 68 4.77 -1.78 2.72
C ILE A 68 5.74 -2.38 1.69
N GLY A 69 5.30 -3.46 1.01
CA GLY A 69 6.11 -4.14 -0.01
C GLY A 69 6.51 -3.22 -1.17
N ARG A 70 5.63 -2.32 -1.57
CA ARG A 70 5.87 -1.34 -2.66
C ARG A 70 6.81 -0.21 -2.30
N ALA A 71 7.08 0.03 -1.02
CA ALA A 71 8.03 1.08 -0.61
C ALA A 71 9.45 0.84 -1.16
N ILE A 72 9.79 -0.41 -1.51
CA ILE A 72 11.08 -0.74 -2.14
C ILE A 72 11.24 -0.16 -3.54
N MET A 73 10.14 0.06 -4.27
CA MET A 73 10.17 0.53 -5.65
C MET A 73 10.73 1.95 -5.78
N ALA A 74 10.51 2.80 -4.78
CA ALA A 74 11.08 4.15 -4.73
C ALA A 74 12.61 4.14 -4.59
N LEU A 75 13.18 3.10 -3.94
CA LEU A 75 14.62 2.95 -3.78
C LEU A 75 15.29 2.20 -4.93
N TYR A 76 14.56 1.29 -5.56
CA TYR A 76 15.05 0.41 -6.63
C TYR A 76 14.08 0.43 -7.82
N PRO A 77 14.06 1.53 -8.59
CA PRO A 77 13.13 1.67 -9.73
C PRO A 77 13.35 0.63 -10.82
N ASP A 78 14.55 0.05 -10.88
CA ASP A 78 14.95 -0.92 -11.90
C ASP A 78 14.53 -2.35 -11.53
N ASN A 79 13.23 -2.56 -11.30
CA ASN A 79 12.64 -3.91 -11.31
C ASN A 79 12.83 -4.79 -10.06
N ILE A 80 13.09 -4.20 -8.88
CA ILE A 80 13.11 -4.93 -7.61
C ILE A 80 11.76 -4.78 -6.89
N TRP A 81 11.19 -5.92 -6.52
CA TRP A 81 9.91 -6.02 -5.84
C TRP A 81 10.06 -6.76 -4.51
N GLY A 82 9.13 -6.51 -3.60
CA GLY A 82 9.08 -7.19 -2.30
C GLY A 82 8.16 -8.42 -2.36
N VAL A 83 8.72 -9.59 -2.09
CA VAL A 83 7.92 -10.80 -1.87
C VAL A 83 7.80 -11.03 -0.37
N THR A 84 6.58 -11.05 0.14
CA THR A 84 6.28 -11.12 1.57
C THR A 84 6.78 -12.43 2.18
N VAL A 85 7.55 -12.33 3.24
CA VAL A 85 8.03 -13.47 4.03
C VAL A 85 7.21 -13.61 5.30
N ASP A 86 6.97 -12.50 5.98
CA ASP A 86 6.10 -12.43 7.15
C ASP A 86 5.45 -11.05 7.26
N LEU A 87 4.28 -11.02 7.89
CA LEU A 87 3.54 -9.80 8.19
C LEU A 87 2.88 -9.95 9.56
N THR A 88 3.13 -9.00 10.44
CA THR A 88 2.47 -8.90 11.75
C THR A 88 1.66 -7.62 11.82
N MET A 89 0.42 -7.70 12.31
CA MET A 89 -0.50 -6.58 12.37
C MET A 89 -1.17 -6.44 13.72
N SER A 90 -1.53 -5.20 14.05
CA SER A 90 -2.39 -4.84 15.17
C SER A 90 -3.63 -4.11 14.64
N LEU A 91 -4.79 -4.75 14.73
CA LEU A 91 -6.08 -4.20 14.35
C LEU A 91 -6.73 -3.59 15.60
N ARG A 92 -6.68 -2.28 15.73
CA ARG A 92 -7.13 -1.56 16.94
C ARG A 92 -8.48 -0.90 16.76
N ILE A 93 -8.72 -0.31 15.58
CA ILE A 93 -9.94 0.41 15.27
C ILE A 93 -10.52 -0.18 13.97
N PRO A 94 -11.82 -0.51 13.94
CA PRO A 94 -12.49 -0.98 12.73
C PRO A 94 -12.46 0.10 11.63
N VAL A 95 -12.06 -0.28 10.42
CA VAL A 95 -12.08 0.61 9.26
C VAL A 95 -13.50 0.63 8.66
N PRO A 96 -14.14 1.80 8.53
CA PRO A 96 -15.48 1.89 7.95
C PRO A 96 -15.45 1.66 6.43
N LEU A 97 -16.60 1.22 5.88
CA LEU A 97 -16.83 1.21 4.44
C LEU A 97 -17.20 2.61 3.94
N ASP A 98 -17.16 2.80 2.61
CA ASP A 98 -17.62 4.01 1.90
C ASP A 98 -16.90 5.32 2.33
N ARG A 99 -15.72 5.17 2.92
CA ARG A 99 -14.84 6.28 3.30
C ARG A 99 -13.47 6.12 2.65
N LYS A 100 -12.88 7.24 2.23
CA LYS A 100 -11.50 7.23 1.73
C LYS A 100 -10.54 6.85 2.85
N VAL A 101 -9.69 5.88 2.57
CA VAL A 101 -8.69 5.35 3.51
C VAL A 101 -7.32 5.56 2.91
N ARG A 102 -6.38 5.98 3.73
CA ARG A 102 -4.96 6.10 3.39
C ARG A 102 -4.19 4.99 4.07
N VAL A 103 -3.25 4.41 3.35
CA VAL A 103 -2.31 3.45 3.92
C VAL A 103 -0.91 3.99 3.65
N ILE A 104 -0.08 4.03 4.67
CA ILE A 104 1.31 4.48 4.57
C ILE A 104 2.22 3.30 4.79
N GLY A 105 3.21 3.15 3.92
CA GLY A 105 4.25 2.13 4.03
C GLY A 105 5.63 2.77 3.93
N ARG A 106 6.57 2.23 4.69
CA ARG A 106 7.97 2.70 4.68
C ARG A 106 8.93 1.56 4.93
N ILE A 107 10.15 1.71 4.44
CA ILE A 107 11.25 0.80 4.73
C ILE A 107 11.89 1.22 6.05
N THR A 108 12.04 0.27 6.97
CA THR A 108 12.70 0.48 8.26
C THR A 108 14.11 -0.08 8.29
N LYS A 109 14.37 -1.09 7.47
CA LYS A 109 15.71 -1.68 7.33
C LYS A 109 15.90 -2.26 5.93
N ASP A 110 17.02 -1.98 5.33
CA ASP A 110 17.37 -2.52 4.02
C ASP A 110 18.67 -3.34 4.09
N SER A 111 18.70 -4.48 3.40
CA SER A 111 19.83 -5.36 3.28
C SER A 111 19.94 -5.93 1.87
N LYS A 112 21.00 -6.68 1.57
CA LYS A 112 21.27 -7.19 0.24
C LYS A 112 20.11 -8.02 -0.34
N ARG A 113 19.45 -8.88 0.46
CA ARG A 113 18.43 -9.84 0.01
C ARG A 113 17.05 -9.54 0.53
N PHE A 114 16.92 -8.88 1.66
CA PHE A 114 15.67 -8.63 2.35
C PHE A 114 15.55 -7.16 2.72
N PHE A 115 14.33 -6.72 2.89
CA PHE A 115 14.05 -5.48 3.62
C PHE A 115 12.95 -5.73 4.66
N GLU A 116 12.93 -4.89 5.67
CA GLU A 116 11.87 -4.81 6.65
C GLU A 116 11.16 -3.46 6.47
N GLY A 117 9.87 -3.46 6.68
CA GLY A 117 9.07 -2.26 6.57
C GLY A 117 7.98 -2.20 7.62
N SER A 118 7.43 -1.03 7.80
CA SER A 118 6.26 -0.79 8.64
C SER A 118 5.23 0.05 7.90
N GLY A 119 3.98 0.00 8.38
CA GLY A 119 2.94 0.82 7.79
C GLY A 119 1.72 0.93 8.68
N GLU A 120 0.85 1.86 8.35
CA GLU A 120 -0.40 2.15 9.05
C GLU A 120 -1.54 2.35 8.06
N ILE A 121 -2.74 1.91 8.45
CA ILE A 121 -4.00 2.31 7.83
C ILE A 121 -4.56 3.48 8.63
N LEU A 122 -4.76 4.60 7.94
CA LEU A 122 -5.23 5.85 8.49
C LEU A 122 -6.69 6.09 8.09
N LEU A 123 -7.52 6.41 9.05
CA LEU A 123 -8.86 6.92 8.81
C LEU A 123 -8.81 8.34 8.20
N GLU A 124 -9.95 8.84 7.76
CA GLU A 124 -10.06 10.14 7.10
C GLU A 124 -9.54 11.30 7.98
N ASP A 125 -9.75 11.22 9.29
CA ASP A 125 -9.28 12.18 10.31
C ASP A 125 -7.78 12.03 10.66
N GLY A 126 -7.09 11.05 10.07
CA GLY A 126 -5.69 10.74 10.35
C GLY A 126 -5.46 9.79 11.53
N THR A 127 -6.52 9.30 12.15
CA THR A 127 -6.40 8.28 13.22
C THR A 127 -5.80 6.99 12.69
N VAL A 128 -4.79 6.45 13.37
CA VAL A 128 -4.21 5.14 13.05
C VAL A 128 -5.16 4.04 13.49
N ALA A 129 -5.80 3.39 12.52
CA ALA A 129 -6.72 2.29 12.78
C ALA A 129 -6.02 0.93 12.91
N ILE A 130 -5.05 0.70 12.03
CA ILE A 130 -4.29 -0.56 11.95
C ILE A 130 -2.83 -0.20 11.75
N SER A 131 -1.94 -0.96 12.37
CA SER A 131 -0.49 -0.85 12.14
C SER A 131 0.11 -2.23 11.88
N GLY A 132 1.21 -2.29 11.13
CA GLY A 132 1.89 -3.54 10.85
C GLY A 132 3.36 -3.37 10.54
N LYS A 133 4.06 -4.50 10.59
CA LYS A 133 5.47 -4.65 10.21
C LYS A 133 5.59 -5.90 9.35
N GLY A 134 6.38 -5.82 8.30
CA GLY A 134 6.62 -6.94 7.40
C GLY A 134 8.08 -7.12 7.06
N ARG A 135 8.42 -8.31 6.64
CA ARG A 135 9.72 -8.67 6.07
C ARG A 135 9.53 -9.22 4.67
N TYR A 136 10.34 -8.75 3.75
CA TYR A 136 10.21 -9.00 2.33
C TYR A 136 11.53 -9.47 1.72
N LEU A 137 11.46 -10.46 0.83
CA LEU A 137 12.55 -10.86 -0.02
C LEU A 137 12.58 -9.95 -1.26
N LYS A 138 13.74 -9.39 -1.58
CA LYS A 138 13.95 -8.62 -2.81
C LYS A 138 14.06 -9.56 -4.00
N MET A 139 13.21 -9.39 -4.99
CA MET A 139 13.25 -10.20 -6.21
C MET A 139 12.96 -9.33 -7.45
N PRO A 140 13.60 -9.62 -8.59
CA PRO A 140 13.18 -9.06 -9.87
C PRO A 140 11.80 -9.59 -10.24
N ILE A 141 10.99 -8.78 -10.92
CA ILE A 141 9.60 -9.13 -11.26
C ILE A 141 9.52 -10.37 -12.17
N ASP A 142 10.46 -10.57 -13.06
CA ASP A 142 10.54 -11.74 -13.95
C ASP A 142 10.79 -13.07 -13.22
N LYS A 143 11.16 -13.02 -11.93
CA LYS A 143 11.30 -14.16 -11.04
C LYS A 143 10.06 -14.43 -10.17
N ILE A 144 9.12 -13.47 -10.15
CA ILE A 144 7.94 -13.52 -9.27
C ILE A 144 6.70 -13.93 -10.06
N ALA A 145 6.56 -13.45 -11.28
CA ALA A 145 5.35 -13.59 -12.07
C ALA A 145 5.62 -13.98 -13.52
N ASP A 146 4.78 -14.86 -14.04
CA ASP A 146 4.66 -15.10 -15.47
C ASP A 146 3.88 -13.93 -16.09
N MET A 147 4.60 -12.83 -16.38
CA MET A 147 3.98 -11.62 -16.88
C MET A 147 4.38 -11.34 -18.32
N ASP A 148 3.40 -11.00 -19.12
CA ASP A 148 3.59 -10.22 -20.32
C ASP A 148 3.63 -8.72 -19.93
N ILE A 149 4.82 -8.26 -19.52
CA ILE A 149 5.05 -6.86 -19.14
C ILE A 149 4.76 -5.95 -20.33
N GLU A 150 5.04 -6.39 -21.55
CA GLU A 150 4.75 -5.67 -22.79
C GLU A 150 3.24 -5.64 -23.10
N GLY A 151 2.48 -6.67 -22.69
CA GLY A 151 1.03 -6.75 -22.82
C GLY A 151 0.23 -5.79 -21.92
N GLY A 152 0.90 -5.02 -21.09
CA GLY A 152 0.29 -3.95 -20.31
C GLY A 152 -0.43 -4.40 -19.04
N GLU A 153 0.01 -5.49 -18.42
CA GLU A 153 -0.49 -5.93 -17.11
C GLU A 153 -0.20 -4.92 -15.99
N TRP A 154 0.85 -4.08 -16.14
CA TRP A 154 1.21 -3.03 -15.19
C TRP A 154 1.31 -1.69 -15.90
N LYS A 155 0.46 -0.74 -15.48
CA LYS A 155 0.41 0.61 -16.08
C LYS A 155 0.27 1.69 -15.02
N ILE A 156 0.99 2.80 -15.22
CA ILE A 156 0.72 4.03 -14.50
C ILE A 156 -0.49 4.70 -15.15
N VAL A 157 -1.61 4.69 -14.46
CA VAL A 157 -2.85 5.33 -14.91
C VAL A 157 -3.00 6.66 -14.17
N LYS A 158 -2.77 7.77 -14.88
CA LYS A 158 -2.98 9.12 -14.33
C LYS A 158 -4.46 9.45 -14.31
N GLU A 159 -4.93 10.01 -13.21
CA GLU A 159 -6.32 10.40 -12.98
C GLU A 159 -6.37 11.89 -12.57
N ALA A 160 -7.47 12.56 -12.87
CA ALA A 160 -7.64 13.98 -12.54
C ALA A 160 -7.63 14.24 -11.02
N GLU A 161 -7.99 13.22 -10.24
CA GLU A 161 -8.07 13.27 -8.77
C GLU A 161 -6.77 12.81 -8.09
N ASP A 162 -5.70 12.55 -8.85
CA ASP A 162 -4.41 12.20 -8.25
C ASP A 162 -3.93 13.33 -7.32
N PRO A 163 -3.62 13.04 -6.04
CA PRO A 163 -3.25 14.07 -5.09
C PRO A 163 -1.85 14.62 -5.39
N ALA A 164 -1.69 15.94 -5.31
CA ALA A 164 -0.37 16.57 -5.34
C ALA A 164 0.28 16.63 -3.94
N VAL A 165 -0.54 16.60 -2.88
CA VAL A 165 -0.13 16.72 -1.48
C VAL A 165 -1.01 15.82 -0.62
N THR A 166 -0.45 15.27 0.44
CA THR A 166 -1.21 14.54 1.47
C THR A 166 -0.87 15.05 2.87
N ASP A 167 -1.82 14.93 3.79
CA ASP A 167 -1.59 15.20 5.21
C ASP A 167 -1.28 13.89 5.94
N LEU A 168 -0.10 13.80 6.53
CA LEU A 168 0.28 12.69 7.40
C LEU A 168 0.17 13.07 8.87
N PRO A 169 -0.23 12.14 9.76
CA PRO A 169 -0.11 12.38 11.19
C PRO A 169 1.35 12.63 11.56
N GLN A 170 1.58 13.46 12.57
CA GLN A 170 2.91 13.53 13.15
C GLN A 170 3.24 12.13 13.70
N GLN A 171 4.37 11.58 13.29
CA GLN A 171 4.83 10.31 13.85
C GLN A 171 4.90 10.49 15.37
N ALA A 172 4.12 9.70 16.09
CA ALA A 172 4.30 9.61 17.52
C ALA A 172 5.73 9.12 17.74
N SER A 173 6.58 9.94 18.36
CA SER A 173 7.89 9.50 18.80
C SER A 173 7.71 8.17 19.51
N GLU A 174 8.41 7.14 19.05
CA GLU A 174 8.45 5.83 19.72
C GLU A 174 8.68 6.09 21.20
N ARG A 175 7.64 5.96 21.98
CA ARG A 175 7.78 5.82 23.44
C ARG A 175 7.83 4.33 23.68
N ASP A 176 9.00 3.94 24.13
CA ASP A 176 9.39 2.61 24.59
C ASP A 176 8.30 1.86 25.36
#